data_82034f445ae215da45f1b7c0953193ca
#
_entry.id   82034f445ae215da45f1b7c0953193ca
#
_cell.length_a   1.000
_cell.length_b   1.000
_cell.length_c   1.000
_cell.angle_alpha   90.00
_cell.angle_beta   90.00
_cell.angle_gamma   90.00
#
_symmetry.space_group_name_H-M   'P 1'
#
loop_
_entity.id
_entity.type
_entity.pdbx_description
1 polymer ?
#
loop_
_entity_poly.entity_id
_entity_poly.type
_entity_poly.pdbx_seq_one_letter_code
_entity_poly.pdbx_strand_id
1 'polypeptide(L)'
;MIDLPYPEDRKLVKYLAFSIGFMMCVLRISTAAMQMACGIAVLLGLILWHKNRDTIALSEEIKAYMKAYGVFLLSLIPSILLSDSPATSLKGFFNEWIWRYVVFILIVVFIKRREYLVNLLTAYLTVMSVECMFTLVEIMNHMRPDGRGAGFNRMVLSLGGIMCMLLPVAMVILMDSRFEKKLKQSAVFSVAGTLVGLLCNKSRGAWLTELFVVPIATFQYLKQNKKRMLAVAAVFLGILGFMLSSPQYVQRIESITNTTTDRSNADRILAWKSAEIMVRDRPVTGIGLGRFREHYQKYRFKEEKQDLGHMHNNFIHIAAENGIVGLAGLLYFIGFYLYTSLRNHRKNKNPYDILVFTICLGYICIFGQIDYTLGVSDGMRMLWFLLAVLLQLKETERLSGEIPSASGISVAEIPDGSGLVHR
;
A
#
# COMPACT_ATOMS: atom_id res chain seq x y z
N MET A 1 11.50 -12.51 -25.84
CA MET A 1 10.83 -11.20 -25.63
C MET A 1 9.34 -11.48 -25.80
N ILE A 2 8.55 -11.44 -24.72
CA ILE A 2 7.11 -11.70 -24.82
C ILE A 2 6.52 -10.52 -25.58
N ASP A 3 6.01 -10.77 -26.78
CA ASP A 3 5.32 -9.74 -27.54
C ASP A 3 4.07 -9.30 -26.79
N LEU A 4 3.86 -7.98 -26.75
CA LEU A 4 2.64 -7.43 -26.18
C LEU A 4 1.44 -7.98 -26.96
N PRO A 5 0.34 -8.31 -26.29
CA PRO A 5 -0.90 -8.66 -27.00
C PRO A 5 -1.41 -7.52 -27.90
N TYR A 6 -0.83 -6.30 -27.81
CA TYR A 6 -1.21 -5.13 -28.61
C TYR A 6 0.03 -4.44 -29.21
N PRO A 7 0.74 -5.01 -30.15
CA PRO A 7 1.94 -4.40 -30.75
C PRO A 7 1.68 -3.05 -31.41
N GLU A 8 0.48 -2.84 -31.96
CA GLU A 8 0.08 -1.59 -32.62
C GLU A 8 -0.13 -0.42 -31.64
N ASP A 9 -0.45 -0.70 -30.39
CA ASP A 9 -0.73 0.30 -29.35
C ASP A 9 0.46 0.61 -28.43
N ARG A 10 1.69 0.22 -28.81
CA ARG A 10 2.91 0.45 -28.00
C ARG A 10 3.06 1.90 -27.52
N LYS A 11 2.73 2.87 -28.36
CA LYS A 11 2.81 4.30 -28.03
C LYS A 11 1.79 4.67 -26.94
N LEU A 12 0.56 4.20 -27.06
CA LEU A 12 -0.50 4.47 -26.07
C LEU A 12 -0.16 3.85 -24.72
N VAL A 13 0.32 2.61 -24.69
CA VAL A 13 0.76 1.93 -23.44
C VAL A 13 1.95 2.67 -22.81
N LYS A 14 2.90 3.17 -23.62
CA LYS A 14 4.00 4.00 -23.12
C LYS A 14 3.51 5.30 -22.50
N TYR A 15 2.57 6.00 -23.14
CA TYR A 15 1.98 7.23 -22.59
C TYR A 15 1.18 6.96 -21.33
N LEU A 16 0.44 5.83 -21.27
CA LEU A 16 -0.25 5.39 -20.06
C LEU A 16 0.74 5.15 -18.90
N ALA A 17 1.81 4.39 -19.16
CA ALA A 17 2.85 4.15 -18.16
C ALA A 17 3.51 5.45 -17.69
N PHE A 18 3.81 6.37 -18.62
CA PHE A 18 4.35 7.70 -18.27
C PHE A 18 3.36 8.50 -17.41
N SER A 19 2.07 8.53 -17.77
CA SER A 19 1.04 9.26 -17.01
C SER A 19 0.88 8.70 -15.61
N ILE A 20 0.89 7.36 -15.44
CA ILE A 20 0.87 6.71 -14.12
C ILE A 20 2.15 7.05 -13.33
N GLY A 21 3.32 6.96 -13.94
CA GLY A 21 4.59 7.32 -13.31
C GLY A 21 4.62 8.78 -12.85
N PHE A 22 4.20 9.70 -13.70
CA PHE A 22 4.09 11.12 -13.34
C PHE A 22 3.08 11.36 -12.23
N MET A 23 1.91 10.71 -12.31
CA MET A 23 0.90 10.76 -11.23
C MET A 23 1.50 10.34 -9.88
N MET A 24 2.27 9.26 -9.83
CA MET A 24 2.90 8.77 -8.60
C MET A 24 4.01 9.70 -8.10
N CYS A 25 4.75 10.35 -9.00
CA CYS A 25 5.79 11.31 -8.64
C CYS A 25 5.22 12.59 -8.00
N VAL A 26 4.06 13.08 -8.49
CA VAL A 26 3.47 14.33 -8.01
C VAL A 26 2.38 14.13 -6.94
N LEU A 27 2.05 12.89 -6.62
CA LEU A 27 0.96 12.50 -5.73
C LEU A 27 0.96 13.24 -4.38
N ARG A 28 2.13 13.45 -3.80
CA ARG A 28 2.30 14.13 -2.51
C ARG A 28 2.76 15.59 -2.62
N ILE A 29 2.97 16.08 -3.85
CA ILE A 29 3.42 17.44 -4.13
C ILE A 29 2.24 18.32 -4.54
N SER A 30 1.40 17.83 -5.45
CA SER A 30 0.29 18.60 -6.02
C SER A 30 -0.92 17.71 -6.31
N THR A 31 -1.98 17.91 -5.56
CA THR A 31 -3.26 17.22 -5.79
C THR A 31 -3.84 17.51 -7.18
N ALA A 32 -3.70 18.75 -7.67
CA ALA A 32 -4.19 19.12 -9.00
C ALA A 32 -3.43 18.39 -10.10
N ALA A 33 -2.09 18.40 -10.06
CA ALA A 33 -1.26 17.70 -11.06
C ALA A 33 -1.52 16.18 -11.03
N MET A 34 -1.67 15.60 -9.84
CA MET A 34 -2.01 14.19 -9.66
C MET A 34 -3.36 13.86 -10.28
N GLN A 35 -4.41 14.66 -10.04
CA GLN A 35 -5.75 14.44 -10.60
C GLN A 35 -5.75 14.58 -12.12
N MET A 36 -5.04 15.56 -12.68
CA MET A 36 -4.88 15.71 -14.13
C MET A 36 -4.20 14.48 -14.76
N ALA A 37 -3.10 14.02 -14.17
CA ALA A 37 -2.38 12.83 -14.63
C ALA A 37 -3.27 11.57 -14.52
N CYS A 38 -4.04 11.43 -13.44
CA CYS A 38 -5.00 10.35 -13.26
C CYS A 38 -6.08 10.39 -14.34
N GLY A 39 -6.65 11.56 -14.64
CA GLY A 39 -7.64 11.74 -15.71
C GLY A 39 -7.08 11.35 -17.09
N ILE A 40 -5.85 11.77 -17.40
CA ILE A 40 -5.16 11.37 -18.65
C ILE A 40 -4.95 9.85 -18.68
N ALA A 41 -4.51 9.24 -17.58
CA ALA A 41 -4.31 7.80 -17.51
C ALA A 41 -5.61 7.02 -17.71
N VAL A 42 -6.72 7.48 -17.12
CA VAL A 42 -8.05 6.89 -17.32
C VAL A 42 -8.50 7.01 -18.77
N LEU A 43 -8.35 8.19 -19.40
CA LEU A 43 -8.71 8.40 -20.80
C LEU A 43 -7.92 7.47 -21.73
N LEU A 44 -6.59 7.37 -21.54
CA LEU A 44 -5.75 6.43 -22.28
C LEU A 44 -6.16 4.97 -22.04
N GLY A 45 -6.50 4.61 -20.81
CA GLY A 45 -7.01 3.30 -20.46
C GLY A 45 -8.34 2.98 -21.16
N LEU A 46 -9.27 3.93 -21.24
CA LEU A 46 -10.54 3.76 -21.96
C LEU A 46 -10.34 3.59 -23.47
N ILE A 47 -9.42 4.35 -24.07
CA ILE A 47 -9.04 4.21 -25.49
C ILE A 47 -8.46 2.81 -25.74
N LEU A 48 -7.51 2.36 -24.90
CA LEU A 48 -6.93 1.03 -25.00
C LEU A 48 -7.97 -0.08 -24.79
N TRP A 49 -8.88 0.09 -23.82
CA TRP A 49 -9.98 -0.83 -23.60
C TRP A 49 -10.89 -0.95 -24.83
N HIS A 50 -11.31 0.17 -25.42
CA HIS A 50 -12.18 0.18 -26.60
C HIS A 50 -11.52 -0.55 -27.78
N LYS A 51 -10.21 -0.38 -27.99
CA LYS A 51 -9.47 -0.99 -29.08
C LYS A 51 -9.18 -2.48 -28.88
N ASN A 52 -8.96 -2.91 -27.64
CA ASN A 52 -8.37 -4.21 -27.31
C ASN A 52 -9.24 -5.10 -26.42
N ARG A 53 -10.52 -4.77 -26.21
CA ARG A 53 -11.39 -5.46 -25.25
C ARG A 53 -11.45 -6.96 -25.42
N ASP A 54 -11.36 -7.45 -26.67
CA ASP A 54 -11.48 -8.87 -27.00
C ASP A 54 -10.17 -9.65 -26.79
N THR A 55 -9.05 -8.95 -26.60
CA THR A 55 -7.72 -9.53 -26.39
C THR A 55 -7.19 -9.37 -24.96
N ILE A 56 -7.91 -8.61 -24.11
CA ILE A 56 -7.50 -8.38 -22.72
C ILE A 56 -7.65 -9.68 -21.92
N ALA A 57 -6.52 -10.20 -21.46
CA ALA A 57 -6.48 -11.36 -20.57
C ALA A 57 -5.83 -10.99 -19.23
N LEU A 58 -6.43 -11.44 -18.15
CA LEU A 58 -5.89 -11.38 -16.79
C LEU A 58 -5.64 -12.78 -16.27
N SER A 59 -4.53 -12.98 -15.55
CA SER A 59 -4.29 -14.25 -14.89
C SER A 59 -5.33 -14.54 -13.82
N GLU A 60 -5.59 -15.81 -13.55
CA GLU A 60 -6.55 -16.25 -12.53
C GLU A 60 -6.15 -15.74 -11.13
N GLU A 61 -4.84 -15.61 -10.88
CA GLU A 61 -4.36 -15.05 -9.63
C GLU A 61 -4.76 -13.59 -9.48
N ILE A 62 -4.52 -12.74 -10.48
CA ILE A 62 -4.92 -11.32 -10.46
C ILE A 62 -6.45 -11.20 -10.32
N LYS A 63 -7.21 -12.02 -11.09
CA LYS A 63 -8.68 -12.07 -10.96
C LYS A 63 -9.14 -12.41 -9.54
N ALA A 64 -8.45 -13.36 -8.88
CA ALA A 64 -8.77 -13.75 -7.51
C ALA A 64 -8.54 -12.59 -6.50
N TYR A 65 -7.43 -11.87 -6.62
CA TYR A 65 -7.19 -10.65 -5.82
C TYR A 65 -8.26 -9.57 -6.08
N MET A 66 -8.62 -9.35 -7.34
CA MET A 66 -9.69 -8.40 -7.69
C MET A 66 -11.05 -8.82 -7.13
N LYS A 67 -11.40 -10.12 -7.22
CA LYS A 67 -12.64 -10.66 -6.65
C LYS A 67 -12.70 -10.45 -5.14
N ALA A 68 -11.61 -10.70 -4.41
CA ALA A 68 -11.58 -10.50 -2.97
C ALA A 68 -11.82 -9.04 -2.58
N TYR A 69 -11.23 -8.09 -3.31
CA TYR A 69 -11.53 -6.67 -3.13
C TYR A 69 -12.98 -6.34 -3.52
N GLY A 70 -13.50 -6.92 -4.59
CA GLY A 70 -14.91 -6.79 -5.01
C GLY A 70 -15.90 -7.24 -3.93
N VAL A 71 -15.61 -8.35 -3.23
CA VAL A 71 -16.43 -8.81 -2.09
C VAL A 71 -16.45 -7.77 -0.96
N PHE A 72 -15.30 -7.17 -0.65
CA PHE A 72 -15.25 -6.06 0.30
C PHE A 72 -16.10 -4.88 -0.17
N LEU A 73 -15.98 -4.46 -1.44
CA LEU A 73 -16.81 -3.37 -1.97
C LEU A 73 -18.32 -3.67 -1.87
N LEU A 74 -18.72 -4.90 -2.16
CA LEU A 74 -20.11 -5.34 -2.02
C LEU A 74 -20.61 -5.28 -0.57
N SER A 75 -19.72 -5.56 0.40
CA SER A 75 -20.06 -5.49 1.83
C SER A 75 -20.33 -4.07 2.33
N LEU A 76 -19.90 -3.04 1.58
CA LEU A 76 -20.15 -1.63 1.93
C LEU A 76 -21.55 -1.14 1.44
N ILE A 77 -22.19 -1.87 0.51
CA ILE A 77 -23.47 -1.46 -0.07
C ILE A 77 -24.59 -1.26 0.97
N PRO A 78 -24.78 -2.16 1.95
CA PRO A 78 -25.81 -1.95 2.97
C PRO A 78 -25.64 -0.64 3.75
N SER A 79 -24.39 -0.28 4.07
CA SER A 79 -24.07 0.99 4.75
C SER A 79 -24.40 2.22 3.89
N ILE A 80 -24.27 2.12 2.57
CA ILE A 80 -24.64 3.19 1.64
C ILE A 80 -26.16 3.34 1.57
N LEU A 81 -26.86 2.24 1.33
CA LEU A 81 -28.31 2.25 1.10
C LEU A 81 -29.13 2.64 2.33
N LEU A 82 -28.64 2.26 3.52
CA LEU A 82 -29.29 2.52 4.81
C LEU A 82 -28.71 3.74 5.56
N SER A 83 -27.85 4.50 4.89
CA SER A 83 -27.35 5.79 5.38
C SER A 83 -28.50 6.82 5.43
N ASP A 84 -28.41 7.78 6.35
CA ASP A 84 -29.27 8.96 6.39
C ASP A 84 -29.06 9.90 5.19
N SER A 85 -27.95 9.75 4.45
CA SER A 85 -27.68 10.45 3.19
C SER A 85 -27.03 9.49 2.17
N PRO A 86 -27.82 8.63 1.48
CA PRO A 86 -27.29 7.65 0.53
C PRO A 86 -26.48 8.27 -0.61
N ALA A 87 -26.85 9.46 -1.08
CA ALA A 87 -26.13 10.17 -2.14
C ALA A 87 -24.72 10.59 -1.69
N THR A 88 -24.56 11.07 -0.46
CA THR A 88 -23.27 11.42 0.13
C THR A 88 -22.41 10.18 0.32
N SER A 89 -22.99 9.10 0.84
CA SER A 89 -22.31 7.82 1.03
C SER A 89 -21.87 7.20 -0.31
N LEU A 90 -22.71 7.29 -1.34
CA LEU A 90 -22.36 6.81 -2.69
C LEU A 90 -21.19 7.62 -3.29
N LYS A 91 -21.18 8.95 -3.11
CA LYS A 91 -20.06 9.80 -3.51
C LYS A 91 -18.77 9.41 -2.76
N GLY A 92 -18.85 9.16 -1.45
CA GLY A 92 -17.76 8.65 -0.63
C GLY A 92 -17.24 7.31 -1.17
N PHE A 93 -18.13 6.38 -1.46
CA PHE A 93 -17.78 5.07 -2.03
C PHE A 93 -16.98 5.18 -3.32
N PHE A 94 -17.44 6.00 -4.28
CA PHE A 94 -16.69 6.20 -5.53
C PHE A 94 -15.33 6.87 -5.29
N ASN A 95 -15.26 7.92 -4.47
CA ASN A 95 -14.03 8.68 -4.25
C ASN A 95 -12.99 7.91 -3.46
N GLU A 96 -13.42 7.16 -2.43
CA GLU A 96 -12.48 6.51 -1.49
C GLU A 96 -12.08 5.12 -1.95
N TRP A 97 -12.99 4.35 -2.52
CA TRP A 97 -12.77 2.94 -2.83
C TRP A 97 -12.58 2.67 -4.32
N ILE A 98 -13.41 3.24 -5.18
CA ILE A 98 -13.32 3.00 -6.63
C ILE A 98 -12.21 3.85 -7.26
N TRP A 99 -12.22 5.18 -7.04
CA TRP A 99 -11.29 6.10 -7.70
C TRP A 99 -9.82 5.86 -7.31
N ARG A 100 -9.58 5.47 -6.07
CA ARG A 100 -8.22 5.14 -5.62
C ARG A 100 -7.72 3.80 -6.17
N TYR A 101 -8.63 2.87 -6.49
CA TYR A 101 -8.32 1.56 -7.06
C TYR A 101 -8.04 1.59 -8.56
N VAL A 102 -8.42 2.65 -9.27
CA VAL A 102 -8.24 2.79 -10.73
C VAL A 102 -6.80 2.54 -11.17
N VAL A 103 -5.80 3.02 -10.42
CA VAL A 103 -4.37 2.80 -10.73
C VAL A 103 -4.01 1.32 -10.77
N PHE A 104 -4.59 0.50 -9.87
CA PHE A 104 -4.40 -0.95 -9.88
C PHE A 104 -4.94 -1.55 -11.19
N ILE A 105 -6.18 -1.21 -11.55
CA ILE A 105 -6.82 -1.71 -12.78
C ILE A 105 -6.00 -1.34 -14.01
N LEU A 106 -5.59 -0.08 -14.15
CA LEU A 106 -4.84 0.39 -15.30
C LEU A 106 -3.50 -0.35 -15.47
N ILE A 107 -2.80 -0.64 -14.37
CA ILE A 107 -1.53 -1.37 -14.42
C ILE A 107 -1.77 -2.83 -14.79
N VAL A 108 -2.64 -3.55 -14.06
CA VAL A 108 -2.81 -4.99 -14.27
C VAL A 108 -3.46 -5.34 -15.60
N VAL A 109 -4.25 -4.42 -16.17
CA VAL A 109 -4.90 -4.63 -17.47
C VAL A 109 -3.96 -4.30 -18.62
N PHE A 110 -3.26 -3.17 -18.58
CA PHE A 110 -2.59 -2.63 -19.75
C PHE A 110 -1.05 -2.65 -19.71
N ILE A 111 -0.43 -2.63 -18.52
CA ILE A 111 1.04 -2.59 -18.41
C ILE A 111 1.62 -4.01 -18.31
N LYS A 112 1.82 -4.65 -19.45
CA LYS A 112 2.33 -6.04 -19.53
C LYS A 112 3.86 -6.15 -19.72
N ARG A 113 4.55 -5.04 -20.02
CA ARG A 113 6.00 -5.05 -20.24
C ARG A 113 6.75 -4.85 -18.93
N ARG A 114 7.68 -5.78 -18.64
CA ARG A 114 8.57 -5.70 -17.46
C ARG A 114 9.32 -4.36 -17.39
N GLU A 115 9.82 -3.86 -18.52
CA GLU A 115 10.54 -2.59 -18.58
C GLU A 115 9.74 -1.41 -18.00
N TYR A 116 8.45 -1.30 -18.35
CA TYR A 116 7.61 -0.22 -17.84
C TYR A 116 7.33 -0.37 -16.34
N LEU A 117 7.10 -1.60 -15.87
CA LEU A 117 6.88 -1.89 -14.45
C LEU A 117 8.12 -1.56 -13.61
N VAL A 118 9.30 -1.94 -14.10
CA VAL A 118 10.59 -1.62 -13.46
C VAL A 118 10.82 -0.11 -13.44
N ASN A 119 10.54 0.59 -14.54
CA ASN A 119 10.67 2.04 -14.59
C ASN A 119 9.70 2.75 -13.63
N LEU A 120 8.45 2.29 -13.54
CA LEU A 120 7.45 2.79 -12.61
C LEU A 120 7.90 2.60 -11.15
N LEU A 121 8.36 1.40 -10.80
CA LEU A 121 8.84 1.11 -9.45
C LEU A 121 10.12 1.90 -9.12
N THR A 122 11.04 2.04 -10.07
CA THR A 122 12.26 2.85 -9.91
C THR A 122 11.93 4.31 -9.64
N ALA A 123 11.03 4.90 -10.44
CA ALA A 123 10.59 6.29 -10.26
C ALA A 123 9.92 6.49 -8.88
N TYR A 124 9.02 5.58 -8.50
CA TYR A 124 8.36 5.62 -7.20
C TYR A 124 9.37 5.56 -6.04
N LEU A 125 10.28 4.57 -6.03
CA LEU A 125 11.30 4.43 -4.99
C LEU A 125 12.18 5.68 -4.90
N THR A 126 12.57 6.25 -6.03
CA THR A 126 13.42 7.44 -6.06
C THR A 126 12.72 8.67 -5.50
N VAL A 127 11.50 8.97 -5.94
CA VAL A 127 10.75 10.15 -5.49
C VAL A 127 10.41 10.06 -4.01
N MET A 128 9.98 8.88 -3.55
CA MET A 128 9.68 8.69 -2.13
C MET A 128 10.93 8.79 -1.25
N SER A 129 12.08 8.38 -1.78
CA SER A 129 13.37 8.55 -1.07
C SER A 129 13.74 10.03 -0.94
N VAL A 130 13.53 10.82 -1.99
CA VAL A 130 13.74 12.28 -1.95
C VAL A 130 12.83 12.92 -0.91
N GLU A 131 11.55 12.51 -0.85
CA GLU A 131 10.63 13.01 0.17
C GLU A 131 11.07 12.63 1.59
N CYS A 132 11.50 11.38 1.79
CA CYS A 132 12.04 10.95 3.08
C CYS A 132 13.29 11.74 3.48
N MET A 133 14.21 12.00 2.54
CA MET A 133 15.39 12.84 2.80
C MET A 133 15.01 14.30 3.08
N PHE A 134 13.95 14.82 2.45
CA PHE A 134 13.46 16.17 2.70
C PHE A 134 13.03 16.36 4.17
N THR A 135 12.61 15.31 4.87
CA THR A 135 12.31 15.39 6.30
C THR A 135 13.51 15.84 7.15
N LEU A 136 14.74 15.55 6.72
CA LEU A 136 15.94 16.04 7.38
C LEU A 136 16.06 17.56 7.22
N VAL A 137 15.75 18.08 6.02
CA VAL A 137 15.73 19.54 5.77
C VAL A 137 14.67 20.22 6.66
N GLU A 138 13.48 19.60 6.82
CA GLU A 138 12.43 20.11 7.72
C GLU A 138 12.93 20.21 9.16
N ILE A 139 13.65 19.19 9.66
CA ILE A 139 14.18 19.20 11.03
C ILE A 139 15.30 20.24 11.20
N MET A 140 16.26 20.29 10.26
CA MET A 140 17.41 21.22 10.32
C MET A 140 16.98 22.69 10.27
N ASN A 141 15.91 22.99 9.53
CA ASN A 141 15.39 24.37 9.39
C ASN A 141 14.23 24.66 10.36
N HIS A 142 13.96 23.79 11.32
CA HIS A 142 12.86 23.98 12.29
C HIS A 142 11.52 24.33 11.64
N MET A 143 11.23 23.73 10.46
CA MET A 143 10.04 24.08 9.67
C MET A 143 8.72 23.71 10.34
N ARG A 144 8.77 22.94 11.42
CA ARG A 144 7.61 22.50 12.19
C ARG A 144 7.83 22.64 13.70
N PRO A 145 6.83 23.18 14.44
CA PRO A 145 6.94 23.37 15.87
C PRO A 145 6.98 22.06 16.68
N ASP A 146 6.43 20.96 16.12
CA ASP A 146 6.45 19.62 16.75
C ASP A 146 7.79 18.89 16.57
N GLY A 147 8.74 19.47 15.84
CA GLY A 147 10.05 18.89 15.59
C GLY A 147 10.02 17.55 14.86
N ARG A 148 9.02 17.33 13.98
CA ARG A 148 8.80 16.09 13.24
C ARG A 148 8.84 16.34 11.73
N GLY A 149 9.46 15.43 10.99
CA GLY A 149 9.43 15.45 9.53
C GLY A 149 8.10 14.91 8.99
N ALA A 150 7.48 15.64 8.09
CA ALA A 150 6.17 15.32 7.53
C ALA A 150 6.17 15.12 6.01
N GLY A 151 7.26 15.53 5.34
CA GLY A 151 7.41 15.44 3.89
C GLY A 151 6.60 16.49 3.13
N PHE A 152 6.45 16.30 1.84
CA PHE A 152 5.89 17.29 0.93
C PHE A 152 4.44 17.66 1.24
N ASN A 153 3.59 16.72 1.60
CA ASN A 153 2.19 17.01 1.94
C ASN A 153 1.95 17.41 3.40
N ARG A 154 3.01 17.51 4.20
CA ARG A 154 3.00 17.92 5.61
C ARG A 154 2.16 17.04 6.55
N MET A 155 1.89 15.80 6.17
CA MET A 155 1.11 14.84 6.97
C MET A 155 2.02 13.76 7.57
N VAL A 156 2.38 13.93 8.84
CA VAL A 156 3.36 13.07 9.55
C VAL A 156 2.95 11.60 9.56
N LEU A 157 1.69 11.27 9.90
CA LEU A 157 1.24 9.89 9.97
C LEU A 157 1.12 9.26 8.58
N SER A 158 0.66 10.01 7.57
CA SER A 158 0.61 9.53 6.19
C SER A 158 2.00 9.10 5.70
N LEU A 159 3.04 9.95 5.90
CA LEU A 159 4.41 9.59 5.53
C LEU A 159 4.90 8.37 6.32
N GLY A 160 4.59 8.31 7.63
CA GLY A 160 4.91 7.15 8.47
C GLY A 160 4.37 5.85 7.92
N GLY A 161 3.09 5.82 7.51
CA GLY A 161 2.47 4.66 6.89
C GLY A 161 3.09 4.28 5.54
N ILE A 162 3.45 5.28 4.72
CA ILE A 162 4.09 5.03 3.42
C ILE A 162 5.47 4.40 3.61
N MET A 163 6.25 4.85 4.59
CA MET A 163 7.55 4.26 4.90
C MET A 163 7.43 2.78 5.25
N CYS A 164 6.31 2.36 5.91
CA CYS A 164 6.03 0.95 6.21
C CYS A 164 5.80 0.06 4.97
N MET A 165 5.51 0.64 3.81
CA MET A 165 5.49 -0.08 2.53
C MET A 165 6.85 0.01 1.82
N LEU A 166 7.53 1.14 1.95
CA LEU A 166 8.72 1.48 1.18
C LEU A 166 9.95 0.67 1.61
N LEU A 167 10.23 0.60 2.91
CA LEU A 167 11.43 -0.04 3.44
C LEU A 167 11.48 -1.55 3.15
N PRO A 168 10.44 -2.36 3.43
CA PRO A 168 10.48 -3.78 3.13
C PRO A 168 10.62 -4.06 1.63
N VAL A 169 9.98 -3.25 0.76
CA VAL A 169 10.12 -3.36 -0.70
C VAL A 169 11.56 -3.11 -1.12
N ALA A 170 12.18 -2.02 -0.66
CA ALA A 170 13.55 -1.69 -0.99
C ALA A 170 14.55 -2.74 -0.49
N MET A 171 14.38 -3.23 0.74
CA MET A 171 15.25 -4.26 1.33
C MET A 171 15.20 -5.58 0.55
N VAL A 172 14.03 -6.06 0.17
CA VAL A 172 13.89 -7.29 -0.62
C VAL A 172 14.50 -7.12 -2.02
N ILE A 173 14.27 -5.98 -2.68
CA ILE A 173 14.88 -5.68 -3.99
C ILE A 173 16.41 -5.73 -3.92
N LEU A 174 17.01 -5.20 -2.86
CA LEU A 174 18.47 -5.27 -2.66
C LEU A 174 18.99 -6.68 -2.46
N MET A 175 18.23 -7.52 -1.77
CA MET A 175 18.66 -8.85 -1.36
C MET A 175 18.44 -9.94 -2.41
N ASP A 176 17.43 -9.78 -3.27
CA ASP A 176 17.09 -10.77 -4.28
C ASP A 176 17.84 -10.53 -5.61
N SER A 177 18.40 -11.61 -6.18
CA SER A 177 19.22 -11.53 -7.41
C SER A 177 18.40 -11.24 -8.67
N ARG A 178 17.10 -11.54 -8.67
CA ARG A 178 16.19 -11.37 -9.82
C ARG A 178 15.95 -9.92 -10.23
N PHE A 179 16.17 -8.97 -9.32
CA PHE A 179 15.98 -7.56 -9.62
C PHE A 179 17.20 -6.96 -10.35
N GLU A 180 16.92 -6.12 -11.33
CA GLU A 180 17.92 -5.47 -12.18
C GLU A 180 18.76 -4.44 -11.41
N LYS A 181 19.97 -4.19 -11.92
CA LYS A 181 20.93 -3.25 -11.31
C LYS A 181 20.33 -1.85 -11.10
N LYS A 182 19.57 -1.35 -12.09
CA LYS A 182 18.92 -0.02 -12.01
C LYS A 182 17.95 0.05 -10.81
N LEU A 183 17.12 -0.96 -10.65
CA LEU A 183 16.16 -1.03 -9.54
C LEU A 183 16.86 -1.20 -8.19
N LYS A 184 17.96 -1.95 -8.13
CA LYS A 184 18.79 -2.07 -6.93
C LYS A 184 19.46 -0.74 -6.53
N GLN A 185 19.88 0.07 -7.50
CA GLN A 185 20.44 1.39 -7.21
C GLN A 185 19.40 2.31 -6.56
N SER A 186 18.16 2.36 -7.10
CA SER A 186 17.08 3.12 -6.48
C SER A 186 16.68 2.56 -5.11
N ALA A 187 16.77 1.25 -4.92
CA ALA A 187 16.49 0.61 -3.63
C ALA A 187 17.55 0.94 -2.56
N VAL A 188 18.84 1.07 -2.91
CA VAL A 188 19.88 1.58 -1.98
C VAL A 188 19.49 2.98 -1.49
N PHE A 189 19.17 3.87 -2.42
CA PHE A 189 18.74 5.23 -2.09
C PHE A 189 17.46 5.23 -1.24
N SER A 190 16.53 4.32 -1.57
CA SER A 190 15.27 4.17 -0.83
C SER A 190 15.48 3.67 0.60
N VAL A 191 16.35 2.71 0.85
CA VAL A 191 16.70 2.26 2.21
C VAL A 191 17.30 3.41 3.00
N ALA A 192 18.30 4.10 2.45
CA ALA A 192 18.95 5.23 3.13
C ALA A 192 17.94 6.36 3.43
N GLY A 193 17.16 6.77 2.43
CA GLY A 193 16.15 7.82 2.58
C GLY A 193 15.09 7.46 3.61
N THR A 194 14.58 6.21 3.57
CA THR A 194 13.53 5.77 4.49
C THR A 194 14.05 5.68 5.93
N LEU A 195 15.27 5.21 6.17
CA LEU A 195 15.86 5.21 7.51
C LEU A 195 16.01 6.62 8.07
N VAL A 196 16.49 7.58 7.27
CA VAL A 196 16.51 9.00 7.64
C VAL A 196 15.08 9.51 7.92
N GLY A 197 14.16 9.21 7.02
CA GLY A 197 12.75 9.58 7.17
C GLY A 197 12.12 9.06 8.45
N LEU A 198 12.35 7.80 8.81
CA LEU A 198 11.84 7.19 10.06
C LEU A 198 12.39 7.89 11.31
N LEU A 199 13.66 8.26 11.31
CA LEU A 199 14.27 9.01 12.42
C LEU A 199 13.69 10.42 12.50
N CYS A 200 13.62 11.14 11.39
CA CYS A 200 13.11 12.51 11.36
C CYS A 200 11.59 12.60 11.61
N ASN A 201 10.81 11.64 11.12
CA ASN A 201 9.36 11.59 11.28
C ASN A 201 8.93 11.28 12.71
N LYS A 202 9.73 10.57 13.49
CA LYS A 202 9.49 10.19 14.89
C LYS A 202 8.12 9.53 15.11
N SER A 203 7.62 8.76 14.12
CA SER A 203 6.37 8.03 14.25
C SER A 203 6.59 6.71 14.99
N ARG A 204 6.08 6.64 16.23
CA ARG A 204 6.11 5.42 17.06
C ARG A 204 5.50 4.21 16.32
N GLY A 205 4.39 4.47 15.62
CA GLY A 205 3.69 3.44 14.85
C GLY A 205 4.50 2.91 13.67
N ALA A 206 5.22 3.78 12.96
CA ALA A 206 6.09 3.36 11.87
C ALA A 206 7.27 2.53 12.40
N TRP A 207 7.92 2.95 13.48
CA TRP A 207 9.01 2.19 14.11
C TRP A 207 8.56 0.78 14.53
N LEU A 208 7.40 0.71 15.21
CA LEU A 208 6.84 -0.57 15.65
C LEU A 208 6.48 -1.46 14.46
N THR A 209 5.88 -0.90 13.41
CA THR A 209 5.53 -1.66 12.21
C THR A 209 6.77 -2.24 11.54
N GLU A 210 7.81 -1.43 11.35
CA GLU A 210 9.04 -1.87 10.68
C GLU A 210 9.82 -2.90 11.50
N LEU A 211 9.73 -2.84 12.82
CA LEU A 211 10.32 -3.84 13.72
C LEU A 211 9.79 -5.26 13.44
N PHE A 212 8.53 -5.37 13.01
CA PHE A 212 7.94 -6.66 12.64
C PHE A 212 8.04 -6.97 11.14
N VAL A 213 7.79 -5.98 10.28
CA VAL A 213 7.63 -6.20 8.84
C VAL A 213 8.97 -6.45 8.14
N VAL A 214 10.00 -5.68 8.48
CA VAL A 214 11.33 -5.84 7.85
C VAL A 214 11.94 -7.23 8.11
N PRO A 215 11.96 -7.75 9.36
CA PRO A 215 12.41 -9.12 9.59
C PRO A 215 11.63 -10.16 8.81
N ILE A 216 10.29 -10.05 8.74
CA ILE A 216 9.46 -10.99 8.00
C ILE A 216 9.80 -10.95 6.50
N ALA A 217 9.91 -9.75 5.91
CA ALA A 217 10.24 -9.57 4.50
C ALA A 217 11.61 -10.14 4.12
N THR A 218 12.59 -9.97 5.02
CA THR A 218 14.00 -10.27 4.73
C THR A 218 14.49 -11.62 5.26
N PHE A 219 13.71 -12.30 6.09
CA PHE A 219 14.09 -13.52 6.79
C PHE A 219 14.77 -14.59 5.89
N GLN A 220 14.16 -14.88 4.73
CA GLN A 220 14.68 -15.90 3.82
C GLN A 220 16.08 -15.57 3.27
N TYR A 221 16.41 -14.28 3.12
CA TYR A 221 17.70 -13.80 2.61
C TYR A 221 18.76 -13.73 3.69
N LEU A 222 18.35 -13.36 4.90
CA LEU A 222 19.25 -13.20 6.04
C LEU A 222 19.73 -14.55 6.58
N LYS A 223 18.84 -15.54 6.71
CA LYS A 223 19.20 -16.88 7.19
C LYS A 223 20.20 -17.61 6.29
N GLN A 224 20.28 -17.26 5.01
CA GLN A 224 21.20 -17.85 4.05
C GLN A 224 22.57 -17.18 4.02
N ASN A 225 22.71 -16.00 4.63
CA ASN A 225 23.94 -15.22 4.57
C ASN A 225 24.23 -14.52 5.91
N LYS A 226 25.07 -15.16 6.73
CA LYS A 226 25.46 -14.63 8.06
C LYS A 226 26.06 -13.22 8.00
N LYS A 227 26.85 -12.89 6.95
CA LYS A 227 27.43 -11.55 6.79
C LYS A 227 26.35 -10.49 6.58
N ARG A 228 25.34 -10.78 5.73
CA ARG A 228 24.18 -9.87 5.55
C ARG A 228 23.38 -9.73 6.83
N MET A 229 23.15 -10.82 7.54
CA MET A 229 22.45 -10.80 8.82
C MET A 229 23.17 -9.92 9.84
N LEU A 230 24.49 -10.09 9.99
CA LEU A 230 25.29 -9.26 10.87
C LEU A 230 25.30 -7.79 10.47
N ALA A 231 25.38 -7.48 9.16
CA ALA A 231 25.34 -6.11 8.66
C ALA A 231 23.97 -5.43 8.98
N VAL A 232 22.86 -6.12 8.73
CA VAL A 232 21.51 -5.60 9.07
C VAL A 232 21.37 -5.42 10.57
N ALA A 233 21.81 -6.39 11.36
CA ALA A 233 21.79 -6.30 12.83
C ALA A 233 22.66 -5.13 13.34
N ALA A 234 23.85 -4.92 12.77
CA ALA A 234 24.72 -3.81 13.13
C ALA A 234 24.07 -2.44 12.82
N VAL A 235 23.42 -2.29 11.67
CA VAL A 235 22.67 -1.07 11.31
C VAL A 235 21.52 -0.84 12.30
N PHE A 236 20.75 -1.89 12.59
CA PHE A 236 19.64 -1.81 13.56
C PHE A 236 20.13 -1.42 14.96
N LEU A 237 21.19 -2.06 15.46
CA LEU A 237 21.78 -1.74 16.77
C LEU A 237 22.38 -0.34 16.80
N GLY A 238 23.01 0.12 15.71
CA GLY A 238 23.50 1.49 15.57
C GLY A 238 22.40 2.53 15.66
N ILE A 239 21.28 2.31 14.94
CA ILE A 239 20.09 3.18 14.99
C ILE A 239 19.48 3.16 16.40
N LEU A 240 19.32 1.99 17.00
CA LEU A 240 18.79 1.86 18.36
C LEU A 240 19.69 2.57 19.38
N GLY A 241 21.01 2.38 19.29
CA GLY A 241 21.98 3.08 20.15
C GLY A 241 21.89 4.59 20.00
N PHE A 242 21.77 5.11 18.77
CA PHE A 242 21.55 6.54 18.51
C PHE A 242 20.23 7.03 19.12
N MET A 243 19.15 6.30 18.98
CA MET A 243 17.86 6.66 19.56
C MET A 243 17.92 6.68 21.08
N LEU A 244 18.56 5.70 21.71
CA LEU A 244 18.69 5.64 23.17
C LEU A 244 19.65 6.67 23.75
N SER A 245 20.60 7.20 22.97
CA SER A 245 21.49 8.29 23.39
C SER A 245 20.84 9.68 23.37
N SER A 246 19.66 9.82 22.78
CA SER A 246 18.99 11.09 22.58
C SER A 246 17.68 11.20 23.38
N PRO A 247 17.57 12.14 24.35
CA PRO A 247 16.39 12.25 25.21
C PRO A 247 15.06 12.37 24.46
N GLN A 248 15.05 13.05 23.31
CA GLN A 248 13.84 13.23 22.51
C GLN A 248 13.29 11.92 21.95
N TYR A 249 14.15 10.94 21.60
CA TYR A 249 13.70 9.62 21.14
C TYR A 249 13.32 8.73 22.31
N VAL A 250 14.06 8.79 23.43
CA VAL A 250 13.72 8.06 24.66
C VAL A 250 12.32 8.45 25.13
N GLN A 251 12.01 9.74 25.26
CA GLN A 251 10.66 10.21 25.61
C GLN A 251 9.59 9.72 24.65
N ARG A 252 9.90 9.65 23.33
CA ARG A 252 8.96 9.10 22.34
C ARG A 252 8.74 7.61 22.51
N ILE A 253 9.77 6.84 22.85
CA ILE A 253 9.68 5.39 23.12
C ILE A 253 8.85 5.15 24.39
N GLU A 254 9.15 5.86 25.48
CA GLU A 254 8.40 5.76 26.75
C GLU A 254 6.92 6.12 26.58
N SER A 255 6.60 7.08 25.71
CA SER A 255 5.22 7.47 25.42
C SER A 255 4.42 6.41 24.67
N ILE A 256 5.02 5.31 24.16
CA ILE A 256 4.27 4.23 23.50
C ILE A 256 3.25 3.59 24.45
N THR A 257 3.66 3.32 25.67
CA THR A 257 2.81 2.67 26.70
C THR A 257 2.03 3.67 27.55
N ASN A 258 2.31 4.95 27.43
CA ASN A 258 1.64 5.97 28.22
C ASN A 258 0.25 6.29 27.64
N THR A 259 -0.79 5.78 28.28
CA THR A 259 -2.20 5.96 27.87
C THR A 259 -2.92 7.04 28.68
N THR A 260 -2.29 7.56 29.75
CA THR A 260 -2.92 8.49 30.69
C THR A 260 -2.51 9.94 30.48
N THR A 261 -1.21 10.20 30.32
CA THR A 261 -0.69 11.56 30.16
C THR A 261 -0.30 11.91 28.73
N ASP A 262 -0.05 10.91 27.85
CA ASP A 262 0.11 11.16 26.42
C ASP A 262 -1.24 11.47 25.79
N ARG A 263 -1.45 12.73 25.46
CA ARG A 263 -2.71 13.27 24.93
C ARG A 263 -3.17 12.51 23.68
N SER A 264 -2.25 12.19 22.76
CA SER A 264 -2.60 11.50 21.51
C SER A 264 -3.16 10.09 21.77
N ASN A 265 -2.62 9.37 22.75
CA ASN A 265 -3.13 8.05 23.12
C ASN A 265 -4.47 8.16 23.86
N ALA A 266 -4.61 9.13 24.77
CA ALA A 266 -5.85 9.37 25.52
C ALA A 266 -7.01 9.73 24.57
N ASP A 267 -6.81 10.67 23.65
CA ASP A 267 -7.84 11.06 22.66
C ASP A 267 -8.27 9.86 21.77
N ARG A 268 -7.33 8.99 21.36
CA ARG A 268 -7.67 7.78 20.62
C ARG A 268 -8.54 6.80 21.41
N ILE A 269 -8.23 6.61 22.70
CA ILE A 269 -9.02 5.71 23.56
C ILE A 269 -10.45 6.25 23.72
N LEU A 270 -10.62 7.56 23.89
CA LEU A 270 -11.95 8.17 23.94
C LEU A 270 -12.69 8.01 22.61
N ALA A 271 -12.01 8.23 21.48
CA ALA A 271 -12.58 8.00 20.15
C ALA A 271 -13.03 6.54 19.95
N TRP A 272 -12.25 5.56 20.41
CA TRP A 272 -12.62 4.14 20.32
C TRP A 272 -13.84 3.79 21.19
N LYS A 273 -13.97 4.42 22.36
CA LYS A 273 -15.20 4.30 23.19
C LYS A 273 -16.40 4.92 22.47
N SER A 274 -16.22 6.06 21.80
CA SER A 274 -17.27 6.64 20.96
C SER A 274 -17.68 5.72 19.81
N ALA A 275 -16.70 5.08 19.16
CA ALA A 275 -16.96 4.09 18.10
C ALA A 275 -17.74 2.87 18.61
N GLU A 276 -17.44 2.41 19.83
CA GLU A 276 -18.21 1.32 20.46
C GLU A 276 -19.69 1.66 20.58
N ILE A 277 -20.03 2.90 20.99
CA ILE A 277 -21.42 3.37 21.05
C ILE A 277 -22.03 3.44 19.66
N MET A 278 -21.31 3.95 18.65
CA MET A 278 -21.79 3.97 17.26
C MET A 278 -22.12 2.57 16.73
N VAL A 279 -21.24 1.59 17.00
CA VAL A 279 -21.47 0.18 16.60
C VAL A 279 -22.65 -0.43 17.34
N ARG A 280 -22.84 -0.14 18.64
CA ARG A 280 -24.00 -0.61 19.40
C ARG A 280 -25.31 -0.05 18.88
N ASP A 281 -25.32 1.22 18.47
CA ASP A 281 -26.53 1.88 17.93
C ASP A 281 -26.93 1.33 16.56
N ARG A 282 -25.93 1.03 15.70
CA ARG A 282 -26.14 0.51 14.34
C ARG A 282 -25.19 -0.65 14.02
N PRO A 283 -25.39 -1.83 14.61
CA PRO A 283 -24.40 -2.90 14.57
C PRO A 283 -24.19 -3.52 13.19
N VAL A 284 -25.21 -3.56 12.34
CA VAL A 284 -25.15 -4.26 11.04
C VAL A 284 -24.55 -3.40 9.95
N THR A 285 -24.97 -2.15 9.84
CA THR A 285 -24.64 -1.24 8.72
C THR A 285 -23.78 -0.05 9.13
N GLY A 286 -23.55 0.17 10.42
CA GLY A 286 -22.88 1.35 10.94
C GLY A 286 -23.68 2.64 10.74
N ILE A 287 -23.02 3.77 10.97
CA ILE A 287 -23.62 5.12 10.85
C ILE A 287 -23.73 5.62 9.40
N GLY A 288 -23.22 4.89 8.43
CA GLY A 288 -23.17 5.24 7.01
C GLY A 288 -21.77 5.55 6.51
N LEU A 289 -21.42 5.01 5.34
CA LEU A 289 -20.11 5.20 4.71
C LEU A 289 -19.83 6.68 4.44
N GLY A 290 -18.65 7.18 4.84
CA GLY A 290 -18.23 8.56 4.66
C GLY A 290 -19.00 9.57 5.53
N ARG A 291 -19.77 9.09 6.54
CA ARG A 291 -20.60 9.94 7.41
C ARG A 291 -19.96 10.18 8.79
N PHE A 292 -18.74 9.73 9.00
CA PHE A 292 -18.09 9.80 10.29
C PHE A 292 -18.09 11.21 10.89
N ARG A 293 -17.60 12.22 10.18
CA ARG A 293 -17.47 13.60 10.69
C ARG A 293 -18.79 14.20 11.15
N GLU A 294 -19.88 13.92 10.43
CA GLU A 294 -21.21 14.49 10.73
C GLU A 294 -21.82 13.82 11.96
N HIS A 295 -21.62 12.52 12.14
CA HIS A 295 -22.16 11.80 13.27
C HIS A 295 -21.27 11.84 14.51
N TYR A 296 -19.95 11.98 14.35
CA TYR A 296 -18.99 11.88 15.46
C TYR A 296 -19.27 12.84 16.60
N GLN A 297 -19.64 14.09 16.30
CA GLN A 297 -19.96 15.10 17.33
C GLN A 297 -21.08 14.67 18.28
N LYS A 298 -22.02 13.82 17.82
CA LYS A 298 -23.13 13.28 18.62
C LYS A 298 -22.65 12.21 19.64
N TYR A 299 -21.56 11.50 19.32
CA TYR A 299 -21.04 10.40 20.11
C TYR A 299 -19.77 10.74 20.89
N ARG A 300 -19.18 11.89 20.59
CA ARG A 300 -17.92 12.36 21.16
C ARG A 300 -18.02 12.59 22.65
N PHE A 301 -17.03 12.15 23.41
CA PHE A 301 -16.88 12.46 24.83
C PHE A 301 -16.43 13.91 25.03
N LYS A 302 -16.94 14.57 26.09
CA LYS A 302 -16.61 15.99 26.40
C LYS A 302 -15.14 16.19 26.78
N GLU A 303 -14.51 15.16 27.30
CA GLU A 303 -13.10 15.15 27.71
C GLU A 303 -12.14 15.14 26.53
N GLU A 304 -12.61 14.75 25.35
CA GLU A 304 -11.83 14.74 24.13
C GLU A 304 -11.56 16.15 23.63
N LYS A 305 -10.27 16.49 23.56
CA LYS A 305 -9.84 17.86 23.21
C LYS A 305 -9.63 18.08 21.71
N GLN A 306 -9.47 17.00 20.92
CA GLN A 306 -9.28 17.08 19.47
C GLN A 306 -10.57 16.73 18.75
N ASP A 307 -10.89 17.50 17.71
CA ASP A 307 -11.92 17.13 16.75
C ASP A 307 -11.31 16.16 15.73
N LEU A 308 -11.51 14.85 15.98
CA LEU A 308 -10.92 13.81 15.16
C LEU A 308 -11.69 13.64 13.85
N GLY A 309 -10.97 13.62 12.74
CA GLY A 309 -11.55 13.33 11.43
C GLY A 309 -11.80 11.83 11.16
N HIS A 310 -11.26 10.95 12.02
CA HIS A 310 -11.35 9.49 11.92
C HIS A 310 -10.87 8.82 13.21
N MET A 311 -11.10 7.50 13.36
CA MET A 311 -10.83 6.73 14.58
C MET A 311 -9.36 6.35 14.81
N HIS A 312 -8.42 6.75 13.95
CA HIS A 312 -7.02 6.31 14.00
C HIS A 312 -6.84 4.79 14.14
N ASN A 313 -7.75 4.03 13.53
CA ASN A 313 -7.72 2.57 13.46
C ASN A 313 -8.61 2.12 12.31
N ASN A 314 -8.06 1.35 11.38
CA ASN A 314 -8.80 0.89 10.19
C ASN A 314 -10.05 0.08 10.56
N PHE A 315 -9.89 -0.86 11.48
CA PHE A 315 -10.96 -1.84 11.80
C PHE A 315 -12.08 -1.17 12.58
N ILE A 316 -11.72 -0.35 13.57
CA ILE A 316 -12.69 0.39 14.38
C ILE A 316 -13.44 1.40 13.52
N HIS A 317 -12.74 2.11 12.62
CA HIS A 317 -13.38 3.08 11.74
C HIS A 317 -14.37 2.41 10.78
N ILE A 318 -13.95 1.32 10.12
CA ILE A 318 -14.84 0.57 9.22
C ILE A 318 -16.03 -0.04 9.99
N ALA A 319 -15.83 -0.55 11.21
CA ALA A 319 -16.92 -1.05 12.03
C ALA A 319 -17.91 0.06 12.41
N ALA A 320 -17.44 1.25 12.77
CA ALA A 320 -18.29 2.39 13.10
C ALA A 320 -19.11 2.88 11.91
N GLU A 321 -18.47 3.06 10.73
CA GLU A 321 -19.15 3.56 9.53
C GLU A 321 -19.98 2.50 8.81
N ASN A 322 -19.52 1.24 8.75
CA ASN A 322 -20.08 0.21 7.87
C ASN A 322 -20.60 -1.02 8.64
N GLY A 323 -20.58 -0.97 9.97
CA GLY A 323 -21.04 -2.06 10.81
C GLY A 323 -20.25 -3.35 10.67
N ILE A 324 -20.82 -4.44 11.20
CA ILE A 324 -20.18 -5.78 11.17
C ILE A 324 -20.10 -6.31 9.72
N VAL A 325 -21.01 -5.93 8.82
CA VAL A 325 -20.99 -6.39 7.43
C VAL A 325 -19.79 -5.81 6.70
N GLY A 326 -19.54 -4.51 6.82
CA GLY A 326 -18.36 -3.87 6.24
C GLY A 326 -17.05 -4.38 6.85
N LEU A 327 -17.03 -4.57 8.19
CA LEU A 327 -15.87 -5.14 8.88
C LEU A 327 -15.57 -6.58 8.43
N ALA A 328 -16.60 -7.42 8.30
CA ALA A 328 -16.43 -8.80 7.81
C ALA A 328 -15.88 -8.82 6.37
N GLY A 329 -16.37 -7.95 5.49
CA GLY A 329 -15.83 -7.78 4.13
C GLY A 329 -14.37 -7.33 4.14
N LEU A 330 -14.00 -6.39 5.00
CA LEU A 330 -12.61 -5.95 5.16
C LEU A 330 -11.70 -7.10 5.64
N LEU A 331 -12.12 -7.85 6.65
CA LEU A 331 -11.37 -8.98 7.19
C LEU A 331 -11.21 -10.09 6.14
N TYR A 332 -12.24 -10.38 5.37
CA TYR A 332 -12.16 -11.31 4.23
C TYR A 332 -11.14 -10.85 3.19
N PHE A 333 -11.22 -9.60 2.76
CA PHE A 333 -10.29 -9.01 1.78
C PHE A 333 -8.84 -9.11 2.25
N ILE A 334 -8.55 -8.63 3.45
CA ILE A 334 -7.19 -8.66 4.02
C ILE A 334 -6.74 -10.11 4.23
N GLY A 335 -7.58 -10.95 4.82
CA GLY A 335 -7.30 -12.36 5.07
C GLY A 335 -6.97 -13.11 3.78
N PHE A 336 -7.72 -12.85 2.70
CA PHE A 336 -7.45 -13.43 1.38
C PHE A 336 -6.07 -13.01 0.84
N TYR A 337 -5.74 -11.71 0.90
CA TYR A 337 -4.45 -11.20 0.44
C TYR A 337 -3.29 -11.79 1.23
N LEU A 338 -3.38 -11.79 2.56
CA LEU A 338 -2.35 -12.34 3.44
C LEU A 338 -2.20 -13.86 3.25
N TYR A 339 -3.31 -14.61 3.25
CA TYR A 339 -3.27 -16.06 3.09
C TYR A 339 -2.70 -16.48 1.74
N THR A 340 -3.20 -15.89 0.65
CA THR A 340 -2.80 -16.26 -0.71
C THR A 340 -1.33 -15.93 -0.97
N SER A 341 -0.89 -14.73 -0.62
CA SER A 341 0.50 -14.31 -0.79
C SER A 341 1.47 -15.13 0.07
N LEU A 342 1.15 -15.39 1.35
CA LEU A 342 1.99 -16.21 2.21
C LEU A 342 2.06 -17.67 1.74
N ARG A 343 0.93 -18.25 1.34
CA ARG A 343 0.85 -19.62 0.77
C ARG A 343 1.71 -19.73 -0.48
N ASN A 344 1.58 -18.79 -1.42
CA ASN A 344 2.34 -18.77 -2.65
C ASN A 344 3.84 -18.58 -2.38
N HIS A 345 4.19 -17.67 -1.46
CA HIS A 345 5.57 -17.49 -1.04
C HIS A 345 6.17 -18.75 -0.42
N ARG A 346 5.44 -19.43 0.46
CA ARG A 346 5.92 -20.68 1.08
C ARG A 346 6.20 -21.76 0.04
N LYS A 347 5.36 -21.85 -1.00
CA LYS A 347 5.47 -22.83 -2.09
C LYS A 347 6.65 -22.50 -3.02
N ASN A 348 6.76 -21.26 -3.47
CA ASN A 348 7.61 -20.88 -4.60
C ASN A 348 8.82 -20.00 -4.21
N LYS A 349 8.91 -19.54 -2.96
CA LYS A 349 9.93 -18.59 -2.47
C LYS A 349 10.05 -17.33 -3.34
N ASN A 350 8.93 -16.88 -3.88
CA ASN A 350 8.86 -15.74 -4.77
C ASN A 350 8.94 -14.43 -3.98
N PRO A 351 9.76 -13.43 -4.38
CA PRO A 351 9.88 -12.15 -3.69
C PRO A 351 8.62 -11.30 -3.78
N TYR A 352 7.89 -11.39 -4.87
CA TYR A 352 6.68 -10.58 -5.05
C TYR A 352 5.59 -10.98 -4.05
N ASP A 353 5.45 -12.27 -3.77
CA ASP A 353 4.45 -12.76 -2.81
C ASP A 353 4.74 -12.32 -1.38
N ILE A 354 6.02 -12.39 -0.94
CA ILE A 354 6.36 -11.89 0.41
C ILE A 354 6.20 -10.37 0.51
N LEU A 355 6.43 -9.62 -0.58
CA LEU A 355 6.20 -8.19 -0.63
C LEU A 355 4.70 -7.84 -0.55
N VAL A 356 3.84 -8.53 -1.31
CA VAL A 356 2.37 -8.36 -1.19
C VAL A 356 1.93 -8.64 0.25
N PHE A 357 2.41 -9.74 0.85
CA PHE A 357 2.11 -10.08 2.24
C PHE A 357 2.53 -8.99 3.21
N THR A 358 3.78 -8.54 3.14
CA THR A 358 4.34 -7.59 4.11
C THR A 358 3.78 -6.18 3.95
N ILE A 359 3.45 -5.74 2.73
CA ILE A 359 2.78 -4.47 2.48
C ILE A 359 1.38 -4.49 3.12
N CYS A 360 0.58 -5.53 2.89
CA CYS A 360 -0.75 -5.64 3.49
C CYS A 360 -0.68 -5.77 5.01
N LEU A 361 0.23 -6.61 5.54
CA LEU A 361 0.43 -6.76 6.97
C LEU A 361 0.88 -5.44 7.62
N GLY A 362 1.89 -4.79 7.05
CA GLY A 362 2.46 -3.57 7.63
C GLY A 362 1.51 -2.39 7.55
N TYR A 363 1.06 -2.03 6.34
CA TYR A 363 0.28 -0.83 6.12
C TYR A 363 -1.16 -0.94 6.61
N ILE A 364 -1.84 -2.05 6.30
CA ILE A 364 -3.26 -2.20 6.64
C ILE A 364 -3.46 -2.75 8.04
N CYS A 365 -2.69 -3.78 8.44
CA CYS A 365 -2.95 -4.48 9.70
C CYS A 365 -2.22 -3.84 10.90
N ILE A 366 -0.89 -3.64 10.82
CA ILE A 366 -0.11 -3.17 11.97
C ILE A 366 -0.22 -1.64 12.09
N PHE A 367 0.20 -0.89 11.07
CA PHE A 367 0.12 0.57 11.10
C PHE A 367 -1.35 1.04 11.12
N GLY A 368 -2.23 0.31 10.47
CA GLY A 368 -3.67 0.54 10.48
C GLY A 368 -4.37 0.39 11.83
N GLN A 369 -3.70 -0.12 12.88
CA GLN A 369 -4.17 -0.05 14.27
C GLN A 369 -3.89 1.32 14.92
N ILE A 370 -3.01 2.11 14.32
CA ILE A 370 -2.48 3.35 14.88
C ILE A 370 -3.01 4.55 14.12
N ASP A 371 -3.37 4.35 12.84
CA ASP A 371 -3.97 5.35 11.99
C ASP A 371 -5.02 4.74 11.06
N TYR A 372 -5.95 5.57 10.55
CA TYR A 372 -6.92 5.16 9.53
C TYR A 372 -6.30 5.25 8.14
N THR A 373 -5.42 4.28 7.82
CA THR A 373 -4.67 4.27 6.56
C THR A 373 -5.54 4.10 5.33
N LEU A 374 -6.68 3.41 5.47
CA LEU A 374 -7.64 3.20 4.38
C LEU A 374 -8.34 4.50 3.96
N GLY A 375 -8.45 5.49 4.85
CA GLY A 375 -8.96 6.83 4.54
C GLY A 375 -7.95 7.75 3.87
N VAL A 376 -6.64 7.46 3.97
CA VAL A 376 -5.57 8.30 3.44
C VAL A 376 -5.41 8.12 1.93
N SER A 377 -5.78 9.14 1.17
CA SER A 377 -5.89 9.08 -0.30
C SER A 377 -4.58 8.74 -1.01
N ASP A 378 -3.48 9.39 -0.61
CA ASP A 378 -2.15 9.15 -1.20
C ASP A 378 -1.61 7.77 -0.82
N GLY A 379 -1.71 7.38 0.44
CA GLY A 379 -1.30 6.06 0.90
C GLY A 379 -2.05 4.91 0.23
N MET A 380 -3.37 5.04 0.03
CA MET A 380 -4.17 4.03 -0.68
C MET A 380 -3.81 3.93 -2.15
N ARG A 381 -3.55 5.04 -2.84
CA ARG A 381 -3.08 4.97 -4.23
C ARG A 381 -1.71 4.31 -4.34
N MET A 382 -0.81 4.59 -3.39
CA MET A 382 0.51 3.94 -3.31
C MET A 382 0.39 2.44 -3.03
N LEU A 383 -0.49 2.05 -2.11
CA LEU A 383 -0.81 0.65 -1.85
C LEU A 383 -1.24 -0.06 -3.13
N TRP A 384 -2.25 0.45 -3.82
CA TRP A 384 -2.76 -0.15 -5.04
C TRP A 384 -1.75 -0.16 -6.18
N PHE A 385 -0.95 0.89 -6.30
CA PHE A 385 0.15 0.96 -7.25
C PHE A 385 1.19 -0.13 -6.98
N LEU A 386 1.68 -0.26 -5.74
CA LEU A 386 2.67 -1.28 -5.38
C LEU A 386 2.14 -2.69 -5.59
N LEU A 387 0.93 -2.98 -5.12
CA LEU A 387 0.31 -4.30 -5.30
C LEU A 387 0.16 -4.64 -6.79
N ALA A 388 -0.30 -3.70 -7.62
CA ALA A 388 -0.44 -3.91 -9.05
C ALA A 388 0.90 -4.17 -9.75
N VAL A 389 1.92 -3.35 -9.46
CA VAL A 389 3.26 -3.51 -10.05
C VAL A 389 3.88 -4.85 -9.64
N LEU A 390 3.79 -5.23 -8.36
CA LEU A 390 4.37 -6.49 -7.87
C LEU A 390 3.67 -7.73 -8.45
N LEU A 391 2.34 -7.73 -8.48
CA LEU A 391 1.58 -8.83 -9.08
C LEU A 391 1.85 -8.95 -10.59
N GLN A 392 1.97 -7.82 -11.27
CA GLN A 392 2.23 -7.81 -12.71
C GLN A 392 3.69 -8.18 -13.04
N LEU A 393 4.67 -7.78 -12.23
CA LEU A 393 6.06 -8.25 -12.35
C LEU A 393 6.16 -9.76 -12.16
N LYS A 394 5.47 -10.31 -11.15
CA LYS A 394 5.36 -11.76 -10.96
C LYS A 394 4.79 -12.46 -12.19
N GLU A 395 3.73 -11.91 -12.76
CA GLU A 395 3.11 -12.47 -13.96
C GLU A 395 4.04 -12.43 -15.17
N THR A 396 4.82 -11.36 -15.36
CA THR A 396 5.80 -11.29 -16.45
C THR A 396 6.91 -12.35 -16.31
N GLU A 397 7.38 -12.63 -15.09
CA GLU A 397 8.38 -13.69 -14.84
C GLU A 397 7.78 -15.10 -15.04
N ARG A 398 6.50 -15.29 -14.69
CA ARG A 398 5.80 -16.55 -14.94
C ARG A 398 5.68 -16.84 -16.43
N LEU A 399 5.35 -15.83 -17.23
CA LEU A 399 5.21 -15.97 -18.69
C LEU A 399 6.56 -16.13 -19.40
N SER A 400 7.67 -15.62 -18.84
CA SER A 400 9.01 -15.88 -19.36
C SER A 400 9.59 -17.27 -18.98
N GLY A 401 8.87 -18.05 -18.18
CA GLY A 401 9.33 -19.37 -17.72
C GLY A 401 10.33 -19.33 -16.57
N GLU A 402 10.62 -18.16 -16.02
CA GLU A 402 11.54 -17.98 -14.89
C GLU A 402 10.93 -18.46 -13.54
N ILE A 403 9.59 -18.56 -13.48
CA ILE A 403 8.85 -19.06 -12.30
C ILE A 403 7.88 -20.17 -12.74
N PRO A 404 7.77 -21.31 -11.99
CA PRO A 404 6.81 -22.37 -12.28
C PRO A 404 5.37 -21.86 -12.29
N SER A 405 4.55 -22.38 -13.20
CA SER A 405 3.12 -22.07 -13.24
C SER A 405 2.42 -22.59 -11.98
N ALA A 406 1.40 -21.89 -11.50
CA ALA A 406 0.61 -22.30 -10.33
C ALA A 406 -0.14 -23.62 -10.55
N SER A 407 -0.35 -24.03 -11.83
CA SER A 407 -1.03 -25.25 -12.25
C SER A 407 -0.10 -26.45 -12.45
N GLY A 408 1.23 -26.29 -12.32
CA GLY A 408 2.19 -27.37 -12.58
C GLY A 408 2.35 -27.75 -14.06
N ILE A 409 1.66 -27.10 -14.99
CA ILE A 409 1.78 -27.33 -16.45
C ILE A 409 2.84 -26.34 -16.97
N SER A 410 3.97 -26.86 -17.42
CA SER A 410 5.00 -26.14 -18.17
C SER A 410 4.44 -25.74 -19.53
N VAL A 411 4.56 -24.49 -19.93
CA VAL A 411 4.17 -23.99 -21.26
C VAL A 411 5.05 -24.60 -22.38
N ALA A 412 6.10 -25.34 -22.03
CA ALA A 412 7.02 -26.00 -22.95
C ALA A 412 6.46 -27.33 -23.58
N GLU A 413 5.28 -27.81 -23.17
CA GLU A 413 4.68 -29.06 -23.67
C GLU A 413 3.40 -28.85 -24.50
N ILE A 414 3.30 -27.78 -25.26
CA ILE A 414 2.31 -27.72 -26.36
C ILE A 414 3.03 -28.26 -27.59
N PRO A 415 2.68 -29.46 -28.10
CA PRO A 415 3.26 -29.98 -29.34
C PRO A 415 2.88 -29.02 -30.48
N ASP A 416 3.90 -28.60 -31.21
CA ASP A 416 3.75 -27.86 -32.45
C ASP A 416 2.88 -28.69 -33.40
N GLY A 417 1.70 -28.17 -33.72
CA GLY A 417 0.68 -28.84 -34.55
C GLY A 417 1.03 -28.88 -36.03
N SER A 418 2.31 -29.11 -36.41
CA SER A 418 2.78 -29.27 -37.77
C SER A 418 3.07 -30.76 -38.07
N GLY A 419 2.01 -31.58 -38.13
CA GLY A 419 2.19 -33.01 -38.45
C GLY A 419 0.93 -33.71 -38.88
N LEU A 420 0.22 -33.20 -39.90
CA LEU A 420 -0.77 -34.00 -40.65
C LEU A 420 -0.98 -33.40 -42.06
N VAL A 421 -0.01 -33.63 -42.94
CA VAL A 421 -0.30 -33.76 -44.37
C VAL A 421 0.55 -34.91 -44.91
N HIS A 422 -0.10 -35.84 -45.63
CA HIS A 422 0.32 -37.01 -46.38
C HIS A 422 0.28 -38.38 -45.65
N ARG A 423 -0.89 -39.01 -45.68
CA ARG A 423 -1.16 -40.19 -46.54
C ARG A 423 -2.67 -40.51 -46.56
#